data_e2ed644437e252f914c7b62d724cd427
#
_entry.id   e2ed644437e252f914c7b62d724cd427
#
_cell.length_a   1.000
_cell.length_b   1.000
_cell.length_c   1.000
_cell.angle_alpha   90.00
_cell.angle_beta   90.00
_cell.angle_gamma   90.00
#
_symmetry.space_group_name_H-M   'P 1'
#
loop_
_entity.id
_entity.type
_entity.pdbx_description
1 polymer ?
#
loop_
_entity_poly.entity_id
_entity_poly.type
_entity_poly.pdbx_seq_one_letter_code
_entity_poly.pdbx_strand_id
1 'polypeptide(L)'
;FFTIKKMVLAGAEVYVSRTGYTGEDGYEVMMKNADAQMLWDKILEVGKEFSILPIGLGARDTLRLEAALHLYGNDLTEDTTPIEAGLSWSVPKDKPEDYNGKDVIMNQIANGVEKKLIGIKMATRAVPRHECEVYFNGEKVGHVTSGSFAPSLNETIALCYVRNIKEICTGASVQVMIREKLQNATVVKKPFVKKNNSEKK
;
A
#
# COMPACT_ATOMS: atom_id res chain seq x y z
N PHE A 1 13.63 11.93 4.48
CA PHE A 1 12.43 11.39 3.86
C PHE A 1 11.43 12.52 3.61
N PHE A 2 10.59 12.46 2.58
CA PHE A 2 9.62 13.50 2.17
C PHE A 2 10.25 14.87 1.87
N THR A 3 11.40 14.88 1.22
CA THR A 3 12.03 16.10 0.70
C THR A 3 12.05 16.08 -0.81
N ILE A 4 11.97 17.24 -1.44
CA ILE A 4 12.12 17.43 -2.89
C ILE A 4 13.15 18.52 -3.16
N LYS A 5 14.01 18.30 -4.17
CA LYS A 5 14.99 19.29 -4.60
C LYS A 5 15.03 19.37 -6.12
N LYS A 6 15.15 20.60 -6.65
CA LYS A 6 15.53 20.84 -8.03
C LYS A 6 17.06 20.72 -8.13
N MET A 7 17.56 19.97 -9.10
CA MET A 7 19.01 19.78 -9.33
C MET A 7 19.31 19.43 -10.77
N VAL A 8 20.58 19.30 -11.09
CA VAL A 8 21.04 18.84 -12.40
C VAL A 8 21.62 17.44 -12.24
N LEU A 9 21.11 16.47 -12.98
CA LEU A 9 21.64 15.12 -13.09
C LEU A 9 22.03 14.85 -14.53
N ALA A 10 23.30 14.47 -14.75
CA ALA A 10 23.86 14.17 -16.07
C ALA A 10 23.55 15.25 -17.13
N GLY A 11 23.50 16.53 -16.73
CA GLY A 11 23.21 17.66 -17.61
C GLY A 11 21.72 18.01 -17.76
N ALA A 12 20.79 17.20 -17.25
CA ALA A 12 19.37 17.48 -17.29
C ALA A 12 18.86 18.13 -15.98
N GLU A 13 18.01 19.15 -16.09
CA GLU A 13 17.29 19.68 -14.95
C GLU A 13 16.18 18.72 -14.50
N VAL A 14 16.20 18.32 -13.23
CA VAL A 14 15.26 17.36 -12.65
C VAL A 14 14.76 17.83 -11.28
N TYR A 15 13.61 17.29 -10.86
CA TYR A 15 13.20 17.29 -9.47
C TYR A 15 13.43 15.90 -8.89
N VAL A 16 14.16 15.81 -7.80
CA VAL A 16 14.43 14.55 -7.08
C VAL A 16 13.72 14.61 -5.74
N SER A 17 12.80 13.69 -5.50
CA SER A 17 12.15 13.53 -4.21
C SER A 17 12.65 12.27 -3.51
N ARG A 18 12.88 12.38 -2.18
CA ARG A 18 13.18 11.21 -1.35
C ARG A 18 11.88 10.58 -0.87
N THR A 19 11.18 10.00 -1.83
CA THR A 19 9.90 9.31 -1.72
C THR A 19 9.98 8.00 -2.50
N GLY A 20 8.97 7.15 -2.40
CA GLY A 20 8.89 5.90 -3.14
C GLY A 20 7.65 5.10 -2.79
N TYR A 21 7.43 4.01 -3.52
CA TYR A 21 6.26 3.15 -3.40
C TYR A 21 6.65 1.68 -3.20
N THR A 22 7.75 1.43 -2.49
CA THR A 22 8.31 0.09 -2.26
C THR A 22 8.43 -0.29 -0.79
N GLY A 23 8.21 0.69 0.12
CA GLY A 23 8.50 0.50 1.54
C GLY A 23 9.97 0.64 1.90
N GLU A 24 10.86 0.79 0.92
CA GLU A 24 12.31 0.97 1.10
C GLU A 24 12.73 2.43 0.88
N ASP A 25 13.95 2.78 1.29
CA ASP A 25 14.52 4.09 1.00
C ASP A 25 14.86 4.19 -0.48
N GLY A 26 14.58 5.36 -1.08
CA GLY A 26 14.77 5.56 -2.50
C GLY A 26 14.41 6.96 -2.94
N TYR A 27 14.46 7.15 -4.25
CA TYR A 27 14.20 8.44 -4.89
C TYR A 27 13.26 8.28 -6.06
N GLU A 28 12.44 9.31 -6.28
CA GLU A 28 11.66 9.48 -7.50
C GLU A 28 12.22 10.68 -8.25
N VAL A 29 12.52 10.48 -9.53
CA VAL A 29 13.13 11.50 -10.38
C VAL A 29 12.12 11.94 -11.43
N MET A 30 11.72 13.21 -11.38
CA MET A 30 10.83 13.84 -12.35
C MET A 30 11.66 14.69 -13.31
N MET A 31 11.49 14.46 -14.61
CA MET A 31 12.27 15.08 -15.67
C MET A 31 11.41 15.39 -16.89
N LYS A 32 11.96 16.14 -17.84
CA LYS A 32 11.34 16.32 -19.15
C LYS A 32 11.41 15.01 -19.94
N ASN A 33 10.38 14.70 -20.73
CA ASN A 33 10.36 13.48 -21.55
C ASN A 33 11.58 13.33 -22.46
N ALA A 34 12.10 14.45 -22.98
CA ALA A 34 13.28 14.45 -23.85
C ALA A 34 14.55 13.91 -23.15
N ASP A 35 14.64 14.03 -21.83
CA ASP A 35 15.80 13.65 -21.03
C ASP A 35 15.67 12.23 -20.47
N ALA A 36 14.49 11.61 -20.56
CA ALA A 36 14.18 10.36 -19.86
C ALA A 36 15.09 9.19 -20.26
N GLN A 37 15.31 8.99 -21.58
CA GLN A 37 16.17 7.90 -22.08
C GLN A 37 17.61 8.07 -21.62
N MET A 38 18.15 9.26 -21.79
CA MET A 38 19.55 9.57 -21.40
C MET A 38 19.76 9.36 -19.90
N LEU A 39 18.83 9.84 -19.07
CA LEU A 39 18.93 9.66 -17.62
C LEU A 39 18.79 8.20 -17.20
N TRP A 40 17.86 7.45 -17.81
CA TRP A 40 17.70 6.02 -17.58
C TRP A 40 18.98 5.25 -17.86
N ASP A 41 19.59 5.47 -19.05
CA ASP A 41 20.81 4.81 -19.47
C ASP A 41 21.98 5.18 -18.54
N LYS A 42 22.06 6.46 -18.13
CA LYS A 42 23.10 6.93 -17.22
C LYS A 42 22.98 6.35 -15.82
N ILE A 43 21.77 6.22 -15.30
CA ILE A 43 21.51 5.59 -13.99
C ILE A 43 21.91 4.12 -14.03
N LEU A 44 21.55 3.39 -15.10
CA LEU A 44 21.95 2.00 -15.26
C LEU A 44 23.45 1.83 -15.45
N GLU A 45 24.11 2.74 -16.19
CA GLU A 45 25.57 2.74 -16.38
C GLU A 45 26.31 2.89 -15.05
N VAL A 46 25.99 3.97 -14.29
CA VAL A 46 26.63 4.26 -13.00
C VAL A 46 26.26 3.24 -11.95
N GLY A 47 25.03 2.74 -11.99
CA GLY A 47 24.51 1.75 -11.04
C GLY A 47 25.11 0.35 -11.18
N LYS A 48 25.87 0.05 -12.25
CA LYS A 48 26.49 -1.28 -12.46
C LYS A 48 27.38 -1.71 -11.30
N GLU A 49 28.17 -0.79 -10.76
CA GLU A 49 29.03 -1.06 -9.61
C GLU A 49 28.26 -1.41 -8.33
N PHE A 50 26.98 -1.00 -8.24
CA PHE A 50 26.04 -1.29 -7.15
C PHE A 50 25.07 -2.42 -7.48
N SER A 51 25.29 -3.13 -8.59
CA SER A 51 24.42 -4.23 -9.05
C SER A 51 22.96 -3.80 -9.28
N ILE A 52 22.74 -2.55 -9.76
CA ILE A 52 21.39 -2.05 -10.07
C ILE A 52 20.77 -2.89 -11.19
N LEU A 53 19.49 -3.18 -11.05
CA LEU A 53 18.70 -3.91 -12.06
C LEU A 53 17.43 -3.13 -12.39
N PRO A 54 16.99 -3.12 -13.66
CA PRO A 54 15.68 -2.62 -14.02
C PRO A 54 14.61 -3.53 -13.43
N ILE A 55 13.65 -2.93 -12.73
CA ILE A 55 12.57 -3.64 -12.02
C ILE A 55 11.22 -3.28 -12.65
N GLY A 56 10.42 -4.30 -12.97
CA GLY A 56 9.13 -4.14 -13.61
C GLY A 56 7.96 -3.89 -12.64
N LEU A 57 6.77 -3.67 -13.20
CA LEU A 57 5.55 -3.37 -12.45
C LEU A 57 5.12 -4.50 -11.50
N GLY A 58 5.41 -5.76 -11.84
CA GLY A 58 5.09 -6.89 -10.97
C GLY A 58 5.85 -6.83 -9.64
N ALA A 59 7.15 -6.51 -9.66
CA ALA A 59 7.95 -6.33 -8.45
C ALA A 59 7.49 -5.08 -7.66
N ARG A 60 7.16 -3.98 -8.36
CA ARG A 60 6.61 -2.77 -7.74
C ARG A 60 5.30 -3.08 -6.99
N ASP A 61 4.41 -3.89 -7.56
CA ASP A 61 3.14 -4.25 -6.93
C ASP A 61 3.33 -5.17 -5.71
N THR A 62 4.23 -6.14 -5.76
CA THR A 62 4.53 -6.99 -4.59
C THR A 62 5.16 -6.18 -3.47
N LEU A 63 6.13 -5.33 -3.75
CA LEU A 63 6.82 -4.49 -2.77
C LEU A 63 5.88 -3.50 -2.09
N ARG A 64 5.05 -2.77 -2.87
CA ARG A 64 4.09 -1.84 -2.28
C ARG A 64 3.09 -2.56 -1.37
N LEU A 65 2.62 -3.77 -1.77
CA LEU A 65 1.67 -4.54 -0.97
C LEU A 65 2.32 -5.05 0.33
N GLU A 66 3.55 -5.56 0.28
CA GLU A 66 4.32 -5.94 1.46
C GLU A 66 4.48 -4.79 2.45
N ALA A 67 4.69 -3.58 1.94
CA ALA A 67 4.73 -2.35 2.72
C ALA A 67 3.34 -1.82 3.13
N ALA A 68 2.27 -2.48 2.69
CA ALA A 68 0.87 -2.07 2.87
C ALA A 68 0.58 -0.65 2.33
N LEU A 69 1.26 -0.25 1.25
CA LEU A 69 0.96 0.98 0.53
C LEU A 69 -0.25 0.76 -0.39
N HIS A 70 -1.20 1.67 -0.30
CA HIS A 70 -2.48 1.58 -0.99
C HIS A 70 -2.32 1.77 -2.51
N LEU A 71 -3.10 1.01 -3.28
CA LEU A 71 -3.23 1.18 -4.73
C LEU A 71 -4.53 1.94 -5.04
N TYR A 72 -4.40 3.11 -5.69
CA TYR A 72 -5.57 3.84 -6.17
C TYR A 72 -6.29 3.05 -7.27
N GLY A 73 -7.61 3.03 -7.22
CA GLY A 73 -8.46 2.21 -8.05
C GLY A 73 -8.87 0.88 -7.41
N ASN A 74 -8.10 0.40 -6.42
CA ASN A 74 -8.38 -0.84 -5.69
C ASN A 74 -8.57 -0.60 -4.20
N ASP A 75 -7.51 -0.16 -3.51
CA ASP A 75 -7.51 0.06 -2.05
C ASP A 75 -8.03 1.46 -1.68
N LEU A 76 -7.95 2.39 -2.59
CA LEU A 76 -8.49 3.75 -2.49
C LEU A 76 -9.27 4.07 -3.76
N THR A 77 -10.48 4.61 -3.58
CA THR A 77 -11.35 5.09 -4.66
C THR A 77 -11.96 6.43 -4.23
N GLU A 78 -12.74 7.04 -5.09
CA GLU A 78 -13.50 8.26 -4.75
C GLU A 78 -14.54 8.01 -3.64
N ASP A 79 -14.95 6.74 -3.44
CA ASP A 79 -15.94 6.32 -2.43
C ASP A 79 -15.30 5.86 -1.11
N THR A 80 -13.99 6.00 -0.96
CA THR A 80 -13.28 5.59 0.27
C THR A 80 -12.70 6.80 0.99
N THR A 81 -12.93 6.87 2.30
CA THR A 81 -12.37 7.95 3.11
C THR A 81 -10.99 7.56 3.66
N PRO A 82 -10.15 8.55 4.00
CA PRO A 82 -8.87 8.27 4.66
C PRO A 82 -9.03 7.58 6.01
N ILE A 83 -10.17 7.73 6.68
CA ILE A 83 -10.43 7.10 7.98
C ILE A 83 -10.69 5.60 7.79
N GLU A 84 -11.54 5.23 6.84
CA GLU A 84 -11.79 3.83 6.47
C GLU A 84 -10.51 3.12 6.00
N ALA A 85 -9.67 3.82 5.25
CA ALA A 85 -8.41 3.31 4.73
C ALA A 85 -7.29 3.19 5.79
N GLY A 86 -7.51 3.69 7.02
CA GLY A 86 -6.48 3.71 8.06
C GLY A 86 -5.41 4.78 7.85
N LEU A 87 -5.73 5.85 7.13
CA LEU A 87 -4.86 6.99 6.82
C LEU A 87 -5.21 8.24 7.65
N SER A 88 -5.85 8.08 8.80
CA SER A 88 -6.26 9.20 9.66
C SER A 88 -5.09 10.11 10.08
N TRP A 89 -3.87 9.60 10.08
CA TRP A 89 -2.65 10.35 10.36
C TRP A 89 -2.33 11.43 9.30
N SER A 90 -2.83 11.27 8.07
CA SER A 90 -2.62 12.22 6.96
C SER A 90 -3.61 13.38 6.97
N VAL A 91 -4.65 13.32 7.84
CA VAL A 91 -5.68 14.33 7.92
C VAL A 91 -5.39 15.29 9.07
N PRO A 92 -5.22 16.60 8.80
CA PRO A 92 -5.04 17.59 9.84
C PRO A 92 -6.36 17.83 10.57
N LYS A 93 -6.46 17.33 11.81
CA LYS A 93 -7.70 17.40 12.61
C LYS A 93 -8.05 18.83 13.06
N ASP A 94 -7.01 19.65 13.27
CA ASP A 94 -7.14 21.00 13.84
C ASP A 94 -7.09 22.11 12.78
N LYS A 95 -7.18 21.74 11.49
CA LYS A 95 -7.17 22.71 10.41
C LYS A 95 -8.46 23.53 10.43
N PRO A 96 -8.39 24.88 10.61
CA PRO A 96 -9.58 25.72 10.69
C PRO A 96 -10.28 25.87 9.34
N GLU A 97 -9.48 25.89 8.22
CA GLU A 97 -10.03 26.05 6.88
C GLU A 97 -10.83 24.82 6.46
N ASP A 98 -11.82 25.09 5.61
CA ASP A 98 -12.63 24.03 5.02
C ASP A 98 -11.86 23.27 3.92
N TYR A 99 -12.25 22.02 3.67
CA TYR A 99 -11.72 21.17 2.60
C TYR A 99 -12.76 20.10 2.21
N ASN A 100 -12.62 19.57 1.02
CA ASN A 100 -13.55 18.57 0.49
C ASN A 100 -13.63 17.34 1.41
N GLY A 101 -14.85 16.96 1.80
CA GLY A 101 -15.09 15.80 2.64
C GLY A 101 -14.88 16.02 4.15
N LYS A 102 -14.58 17.24 4.62
CA LYS A 102 -14.29 17.53 6.02
C LYS A 102 -15.38 17.02 6.96
N ASP A 103 -16.65 17.29 6.68
CA ASP A 103 -17.77 16.88 7.55
C ASP A 103 -17.84 15.36 7.70
N VAL A 104 -17.71 14.61 6.60
CA VAL A 104 -17.71 13.15 6.61
C VAL A 104 -16.53 12.61 7.42
N ILE A 105 -15.32 13.14 7.16
CA ILE A 105 -14.09 12.74 7.85
C ILE A 105 -14.17 13.01 9.34
N MET A 106 -14.61 14.22 9.74
CA MET A 106 -14.73 14.59 11.14
C MET A 106 -15.79 13.77 11.87
N ASN A 107 -16.93 13.49 11.22
CA ASN A 107 -17.94 12.59 11.74
C ASN A 107 -17.38 11.17 11.95
N GLN A 108 -16.63 10.63 11.00
CA GLN A 108 -16.01 9.30 11.13
C GLN A 108 -14.91 9.24 12.20
N ILE A 109 -14.18 10.34 12.43
CA ILE A 109 -13.23 10.44 13.54
C ILE A 109 -13.96 10.39 14.89
N ALA A 110 -15.10 11.07 15.00
CA ALA A 110 -15.88 11.14 16.24
C ALA A 110 -16.66 9.85 16.53
N ASN A 111 -17.33 9.29 15.52
CA ASN A 111 -18.30 8.22 15.66
C ASN A 111 -17.83 6.85 15.15
N GLY A 112 -16.66 6.80 14.50
CA GLY A 112 -16.15 5.60 13.86
C GLY A 112 -16.62 5.43 12.42
N VAL A 113 -16.17 4.34 11.79
CA VAL A 113 -16.44 3.99 10.39
C VAL A 113 -17.27 2.70 10.31
N GLU A 114 -18.07 2.54 9.27
CA GLU A 114 -18.83 1.32 9.01
C GLU A 114 -17.97 0.18 8.47
N LYS A 115 -16.95 0.52 7.66
CA LYS A 115 -15.97 -0.42 7.08
C LYS A 115 -14.55 0.03 7.40
N LYS A 116 -13.62 -0.91 7.42
CA LYS A 116 -12.19 -0.65 7.65
C LYS A 116 -11.31 -1.51 6.77
N LEU A 117 -10.18 -0.96 6.33
CA LEU A 117 -9.15 -1.69 5.59
C LEU A 117 -8.25 -2.47 6.55
N ILE A 118 -8.25 -3.79 6.41
CA ILE A 118 -7.41 -4.71 7.18
C ILE A 118 -6.37 -5.39 6.30
N GLY A 119 -5.30 -5.91 6.92
CA GLY A 119 -4.37 -6.84 6.29
C GLY A 119 -4.69 -8.27 6.70
N ILE A 120 -4.62 -9.21 5.77
CA ILE A 120 -4.77 -10.64 6.03
C ILE A 120 -3.60 -11.43 5.46
N LYS A 121 -3.30 -12.56 6.11
CA LYS A 121 -2.36 -13.57 5.64
C LYS A 121 -3.14 -14.85 5.38
N MET A 122 -3.01 -15.39 4.17
CA MET A 122 -3.65 -16.64 3.77
C MET A 122 -2.98 -17.85 4.45
N ALA A 123 -3.76 -18.85 4.81
CA ALA A 123 -3.24 -20.14 5.31
C ALA A 123 -2.62 -20.99 4.20
N THR A 124 -2.89 -20.67 2.95
CA THR A 124 -2.41 -21.38 1.75
C THR A 124 -1.74 -20.43 0.76
N ARG A 125 -1.12 -20.98 -0.28
CA ARG A 125 -0.55 -20.17 -1.38
C ARG A 125 -1.61 -19.66 -2.38
N ALA A 126 -2.89 -19.89 -2.15
CA ALA A 126 -3.95 -19.37 -3.01
C ALA A 126 -3.98 -17.84 -2.94
N VAL A 127 -3.80 -17.19 -4.09
CA VAL A 127 -3.77 -15.72 -4.19
C VAL A 127 -5.19 -15.19 -4.38
N PRO A 128 -5.74 -14.46 -3.40
CA PRO A 128 -7.03 -13.81 -3.56
C PRO A 128 -6.88 -12.63 -4.52
N ARG A 129 -7.79 -12.53 -5.48
CA ARG A 129 -7.84 -11.42 -6.43
C ARG A 129 -8.76 -10.31 -5.91
N HIS A 130 -8.67 -9.16 -6.54
CA HIS A 130 -9.61 -8.07 -6.34
C HIS A 130 -11.05 -8.60 -6.39
N GLU A 131 -11.95 -8.11 -5.53
CA GLU A 131 -13.35 -8.50 -5.36
C GLU A 131 -13.59 -9.92 -4.80
N CYS A 132 -12.57 -10.72 -4.46
CA CYS A 132 -12.81 -11.96 -3.70
C CYS A 132 -13.52 -11.63 -2.38
N GLU A 133 -14.63 -12.32 -2.10
CA GLU A 133 -15.44 -12.07 -0.91
C GLU A 133 -14.73 -12.54 0.36
N VAL A 134 -14.87 -11.75 1.43
CA VAL A 134 -14.33 -12.06 2.77
C VAL A 134 -15.49 -12.43 3.70
N TYR A 135 -15.34 -13.52 4.43
CA TYR A 135 -16.32 -14.09 5.35
C TYR A 135 -15.79 -14.13 6.79
N PHE A 136 -16.66 -13.86 7.72
CA PHE A 136 -16.41 -14.03 9.15
C PHE A 136 -17.61 -14.69 9.81
N ASN A 137 -17.39 -15.79 10.54
CA ASN A 137 -18.45 -16.61 11.16
C ASN A 137 -19.56 -17.03 10.18
N GLY A 138 -19.21 -17.34 8.93
CA GLY A 138 -20.16 -17.77 7.89
C GLY A 138 -20.89 -16.65 7.16
N GLU A 139 -20.74 -15.38 7.58
CA GLU A 139 -21.33 -14.23 6.92
C GLU A 139 -20.33 -13.50 6.05
N LYS A 140 -20.76 -13.03 4.87
CA LYS A 140 -19.99 -12.09 4.04
C LYS A 140 -19.84 -10.76 4.78
N VAL A 141 -18.61 -10.35 5.03
CA VAL A 141 -18.29 -9.12 5.75
C VAL A 141 -17.56 -8.08 4.90
N GLY A 142 -17.10 -8.46 3.71
CA GLY A 142 -16.37 -7.54 2.85
C GLY A 142 -15.76 -8.19 1.62
N HIS A 143 -14.72 -7.56 1.08
CA HIS A 143 -14.03 -8.01 -0.13
C HIS A 143 -12.53 -7.66 -0.10
N VAL A 144 -11.75 -8.40 -0.87
CA VAL A 144 -10.33 -8.18 -1.12
C VAL A 144 -10.15 -7.03 -2.09
N THR A 145 -9.28 -6.09 -1.78
CA THR A 145 -8.90 -4.98 -2.67
C THR A 145 -7.59 -5.24 -3.39
N SER A 146 -6.60 -5.79 -2.70
CA SER A 146 -5.30 -6.16 -3.26
C SER A 146 -4.84 -7.47 -2.66
N GLY A 147 -4.30 -8.37 -3.48
CA GLY A 147 -3.75 -9.65 -2.99
C GLY A 147 -2.66 -10.18 -3.91
N SER A 148 -1.59 -10.66 -3.30
CA SER A 148 -0.43 -11.23 -4.00
C SER A 148 0.31 -12.22 -3.12
N PHE A 149 1.12 -13.05 -3.77
CA PHE A 149 2.21 -13.73 -3.08
C PHE A 149 3.29 -12.71 -2.73
N ALA A 150 3.75 -12.71 -1.49
CA ALA A 150 4.78 -11.83 -0.95
C ALA A 150 6.13 -12.58 -0.93
N PRO A 151 7.05 -12.29 -1.85
CA PRO A 151 8.33 -12.99 -1.94
C PRO A 151 9.17 -12.86 -0.68
N SER A 152 9.19 -11.68 -0.04
CA SER A 152 9.97 -11.43 1.17
C SER A 152 9.51 -12.25 2.37
N LEU A 153 8.23 -12.65 2.41
CA LEU A 153 7.63 -13.44 3.47
C LEU A 153 7.49 -14.93 3.10
N ASN A 154 7.58 -15.25 1.81
CA ASN A 154 7.19 -16.56 1.25
C ASN A 154 5.75 -16.96 1.61
N GLU A 155 4.85 -15.98 1.68
CA GLU A 155 3.45 -16.12 2.11
C GLU A 155 2.52 -15.35 1.17
N THR A 156 1.23 -15.68 1.18
CA THR A 156 0.22 -14.93 0.45
C THR A 156 -0.46 -13.94 1.39
N ILE A 157 -0.50 -12.70 0.98
CA ILE A 157 -1.05 -11.58 1.76
C ILE A 157 -2.11 -10.82 0.94
N ALA A 158 -3.02 -10.14 1.64
CA ALA A 158 -4.00 -9.27 0.99
C ALA A 158 -4.43 -8.10 1.88
N LEU A 159 -4.92 -7.05 1.23
CA LEU A 159 -5.69 -5.97 1.83
C LEU A 159 -7.17 -6.19 1.53
N CYS A 160 -8.02 -5.92 2.50
CA CYS A 160 -9.46 -6.14 2.41
C CYS A 160 -10.23 -5.03 3.11
N TYR A 161 -11.32 -4.53 2.50
CA TYR A 161 -12.34 -3.82 3.27
C TYR A 161 -13.31 -4.82 3.89
N VAL A 162 -13.55 -4.65 5.19
CA VAL A 162 -14.53 -5.43 5.94
C VAL A 162 -15.39 -4.52 6.80
N ARG A 163 -16.61 -4.94 7.13
CA ARG A 163 -17.44 -4.29 8.15
C ARG A 163 -16.64 -4.08 9.42
N ASN A 164 -16.81 -2.94 10.08
CA ASN A 164 -16.08 -2.62 11.31
C ASN A 164 -16.63 -3.38 12.52
N ILE A 165 -16.44 -4.68 12.50
CA ILE A 165 -16.80 -5.59 13.59
C ILE A 165 -15.62 -5.65 14.56
N LYS A 166 -15.89 -5.53 15.88
CA LYS A 166 -14.85 -5.47 16.93
C LYS A 166 -13.99 -6.73 16.97
N GLU A 167 -14.61 -7.89 16.75
CA GLU A 167 -13.96 -9.21 16.76
C GLU A 167 -13.04 -9.41 15.57
N ILE A 168 -13.22 -8.67 14.46
CA ILE A 168 -12.30 -8.68 13.33
C ILE A 168 -11.10 -7.80 13.66
N CYS A 169 -10.21 -8.32 14.50
CA CYS A 169 -8.98 -7.67 14.95
C CYS A 169 -7.77 -8.55 14.63
N THR A 170 -6.57 -8.06 14.86
CA THR A 170 -5.33 -8.83 14.65
C THR A 170 -5.37 -10.16 15.39
N GLY A 171 -5.12 -11.25 14.68
CA GLY A 171 -5.21 -12.63 15.15
C GLY A 171 -6.56 -13.30 14.85
N ALA A 172 -7.59 -12.55 14.45
CA ALA A 172 -8.88 -13.13 14.10
C ALA A 172 -8.76 -14.00 12.85
N SER A 173 -9.49 -15.12 12.83
CA SER A 173 -9.63 -15.99 11.67
C SER A 173 -10.76 -15.49 10.79
N VAL A 174 -10.48 -15.35 9.50
CA VAL A 174 -11.45 -15.00 8.45
C VAL A 174 -11.31 -15.98 7.31
N GLN A 175 -12.25 -15.99 6.39
CA GLN A 175 -12.19 -16.84 5.19
C GLN A 175 -12.35 -15.96 3.94
N VAL A 176 -11.68 -16.38 2.86
CA VAL A 176 -11.76 -15.70 1.57
C VAL A 176 -12.29 -16.69 0.53
N MET A 177 -13.28 -16.30 -0.24
CA MET A 177 -13.82 -17.09 -1.34
C MET A 177 -12.89 -17.00 -2.55
N ILE A 178 -12.21 -18.09 -2.88
CA ILE A 178 -11.31 -18.17 -4.03
C ILE A 178 -11.74 -19.35 -4.90
N ARG A 179 -12.15 -19.08 -6.13
CA ARG A 179 -12.62 -20.13 -7.07
C ARG A 179 -13.64 -21.06 -6.41
N GLU A 180 -14.71 -20.48 -5.85
CA GLU A 180 -15.82 -21.18 -5.19
C GLU A 180 -15.43 -22.03 -3.96
N LYS A 181 -14.24 -21.77 -3.40
CA LYS A 181 -13.77 -22.46 -2.18
C LYS A 181 -13.39 -21.44 -1.12
N LEU A 182 -13.90 -21.63 0.09
CA LEU A 182 -13.48 -20.86 1.25
C LEU A 182 -12.06 -21.25 1.66
N GLN A 183 -11.17 -20.28 1.73
CA GLN A 183 -9.78 -20.43 2.16
C GLN A 183 -9.57 -19.66 3.47
N ASN A 184 -8.97 -20.31 4.44
CA ASN A 184 -8.69 -19.67 5.73
C ASN A 184 -7.59 -18.60 5.60
N ALA A 185 -7.77 -17.53 6.36
CA ALA A 185 -6.80 -16.45 6.50
C ALA A 185 -6.83 -15.91 7.93
N THR A 186 -5.76 -15.24 8.32
CA THR A 186 -5.65 -14.58 9.62
C THR A 186 -5.45 -13.08 9.43
N VAL A 187 -6.17 -12.28 10.20
CA VAL A 187 -5.99 -10.82 10.24
C VAL A 187 -4.64 -10.50 10.88
N VAL A 188 -3.83 -9.70 10.20
CA VAL A 188 -2.48 -9.34 10.64
C VAL A 188 -2.29 -7.81 10.69
N LYS A 189 -1.29 -7.37 11.46
CA LYS A 189 -0.89 -5.96 11.48
C LYS A 189 -0.27 -5.56 10.15
N LYS A 190 -0.53 -4.33 9.73
CA LYS A 190 0.14 -3.65 8.62
C LYS A 190 1.27 -2.75 9.16
N PRO A 191 2.39 -2.57 8.45
CA PRO A 191 2.77 -3.24 7.20
C PRO A 191 3.09 -4.73 7.42
N PHE A 192 3.01 -5.53 6.34
CA PHE A 192 3.31 -6.97 6.38
C PHE A 192 4.81 -7.21 6.57
N VAL A 193 5.63 -6.45 5.85
CA VAL A 193 7.09 -6.41 6.02
C VAL A 193 7.46 -5.11 6.73
N LYS A 194 8.15 -5.24 7.86
CA LYS A 194 8.67 -4.06 8.57
C LYS A 194 9.97 -3.61 7.92
N LYS A 195 10.11 -2.30 7.72
CA LYS A 195 11.42 -1.70 7.38
C LYS A 195 12.46 -2.14 8.38
N ASN A 196 13.57 -2.69 7.89
CA ASN A 196 14.77 -2.83 8.72
C ASN A 196 15.34 -1.42 8.95
N ASN A 197 15.01 -0.81 10.08
CA ASN A 197 15.59 0.46 10.52
C ASN A 197 17.06 0.26 10.96
N SER A 198 17.90 -0.38 10.14
CA SER A 198 19.31 -0.59 10.46
C SER A 198 20.20 0.62 10.18
N GLU A 199 19.64 1.77 9.78
CA GLU A 199 20.40 3.01 9.62
C GLU A 199 19.68 4.22 10.21
N LYS A 200 19.49 4.20 11.54
CA LYS A 200 19.50 5.43 12.32
C LYS A 200 20.92 5.57 12.88
N LYS A 201 21.82 6.09 12.09
CA LYS A 201 23.04 6.75 12.54
C LYS A 201 23.18 8.07 11.83
#